data_1b4d6367c016e30d68534139ec4227bf
#
_entry.id   1b4d6367c016e30d68534139ec4227bf
#
_cell.length_a   1.000
_cell.length_b   1.000
_cell.length_c   1.000
_cell.angle_alpha   90.00
_cell.angle_beta   90.00
_cell.angle_gamma   90.00
#
_symmetry.space_group_name_H-M   'P 1'
#
loop_
_entity.id
_entity.type
_entity.pdbx_description
1 polymer ?
#
loop_
_entity_poly.entity_id
_entity_poly.type
_entity_poly.pdbx_seq_one_letter_code
_entity_poly.pdbx_strand_id
1 'polypeptide(L)'
;MLKVCVLGLGYVGLPVALNISRKFKTIGFDISLKRIKELNKRVDHNNEFKRNDFIKKKIKFTNKKKDLADSNIYIICVPTPIKIGNLPDLSHIENSVSIISKYIKVGDIIILESTVYPGVTEKFAKFLENKSGLKNNKDFFMCFSPERINPGDNSKNLKNINKIFA
;
A
#
# COMPACT_ATOMS: atom_id res chain seq x y z
N MET A 1 13.61 -0.02 14.32
CA MET A 1 13.80 0.63 12.99
C MET A 1 12.51 0.47 12.21
N LEU A 2 11.95 1.55 11.67
CA LEU A 2 10.70 1.51 10.90
C LEU A 2 10.85 0.67 9.63
N LYS A 3 9.87 -0.19 9.38
CA LYS A 3 9.75 -1.03 8.21
C LYS A 3 8.37 -0.83 7.57
N VAL A 4 8.35 -0.48 6.31
CA VAL A 4 7.14 -0.14 5.58
C VAL A 4 6.76 -1.27 4.65
N CYS A 5 5.49 -1.62 4.61
CA CYS A 5 4.91 -2.53 3.63
C CYS A 5 3.95 -1.77 2.73
N VAL A 6 4.15 -1.85 1.41
CA VAL A 6 3.21 -1.33 0.41
C VAL A 6 2.49 -2.49 -0.24
N LEU A 7 1.16 -2.52 -0.13
CA LEU A 7 0.28 -3.55 -0.68
C LEU A 7 -0.36 -3.06 -1.99
N GLY A 8 -0.16 -3.82 -3.05
CA GLY A 8 -0.52 -3.45 -4.42
C GLY A 8 0.62 -2.67 -5.09
N LEU A 9 1.23 -3.26 -6.14
CA LEU A 9 2.39 -2.70 -6.83
C LEU A 9 2.04 -2.30 -8.27
N GLY A 10 0.89 -1.66 -8.42
CA GLY A 10 0.43 -1.04 -9.65
C GLY A 10 1.02 0.33 -9.90
N TYR A 11 0.27 1.19 -10.62
CA TYR A 11 0.65 2.56 -10.98
C TYR A 11 0.86 3.49 -9.76
N VAL A 12 0.16 3.27 -8.66
CA VAL A 12 0.30 4.05 -7.42
C VAL A 12 1.33 3.42 -6.48
N GLY A 13 1.20 2.13 -6.20
CA GLY A 13 1.98 1.50 -5.14
C GLY A 13 3.45 1.28 -5.49
N LEU A 14 3.81 1.03 -6.75
CA LEU A 14 5.22 0.90 -7.12
C LEU A 14 6.00 2.19 -6.94
N PRO A 15 5.54 3.38 -7.43
CA PRO A 15 6.17 4.66 -7.13
C PRO A 15 6.34 4.92 -5.65
N VAL A 16 5.30 4.70 -4.85
CA VAL A 16 5.32 4.86 -3.38
C VAL A 16 6.39 3.96 -2.77
N ALA A 17 6.39 2.67 -3.09
CA ALA A 17 7.35 1.70 -2.56
C ALA A 17 8.81 2.06 -2.93
N LEU A 18 9.07 2.44 -4.17
CA LEU A 18 10.41 2.83 -4.63
C LEU A 18 10.90 4.12 -3.97
N ASN A 19 10.02 5.11 -3.74
CA ASN A 19 10.40 6.35 -3.07
C ASN A 19 10.73 6.12 -1.59
N ILE A 20 9.85 5.41 -0.86
CA ILE A 20 10.03 5.11 0.56
C ILE A 20 11.30 4.27 0.78
N SER A 21 11.59 3.33 -0.11
CA SER A 21 12.76 2.45 -0.02
C SER A 21 14.11 3.15 -0.14
N ARG A 22 14.13 4.43 -0.51
CA ARG A 22 15.35 5.26 -0.44
C ARG A 22 15.82 5.47 1.00
N LYS A 23 14.89 5.56 1.95
CA LYS A 23 15.17 5.87 3.37
C LYS A 23 14.89 4.69 4.29
N PHE A 24 13.82 3.95 4.06
CA PHE A 24 13.32 2.90 4.96
C PHE A 24 13.43 1.51 4.34
N LYS A 25 13.59 0.49 5.19
CA LYS A 25 13.41 -0.91 4.76
C LYS A 25 11.96 -1.08 4.32
N THR A 26 11.76 -1.51 3.07
CA THR A 26 10.44 -1.57 2.45
C THR A 26 10.14 -2.98 1.95
N ILE A 27 8.92 -3.42 2.16
CA ILE A 27 8.33 -4.59 1.52
C ILE A 27 7.35 -4.09 0.47
N GLY A 28 7.55 -4.49 -0.78
CA GLY A 28 6.56 -4.37 -1.82
C GLY A 28 5.81 -5.68 -1.95
N PHE A 29 4.55 -5.70 -1.55
CA PHE A 29 3.70 -6.89 -1.60
C PHE A 29 2.68 -6.79 -2.73
N ASP A 30 2.58 -7.86 -3.52
CA ASP A 30 1.52 -8.00 -4.51
C ASP A 30 1.05 -9.46 -4.56
N ILE A 31 -0.24 -9.67 -4.77
CA ILE A 31 -0.81 -11.01 -4.91
C ILE A 31 -0.39 -11.67 -6.23
N SER A 32 -0.09 -10.89 -7.26
CA SER A 32 0.34 -11.36 -8.58
C SER A 32 1.78 -11.87 -8.54
N LEU A 33 1.94 -13.19 -8.62
CA LEU A 33 3.25 -13.81 -8.76
C LEU A 33 3.99 -13.33 -10.01
N LYS A 34 3.26 -13.06 -11.10
CA LYS A 34 3.83 -12.52 -12.34
C LYS A 34 4.46 -11.16 -12.06
N ARG A 35 3.72 -10.24 -11.41
CA ARG A 35 4.21 -8.91 -11.03
C ARG A 35 5.47 -8.98 -10.16
N ILE A 36 5.47 -9.84 -9.18
CA ILE A 36 6.63 -10.03 -8.28
C ILE A 36 7.86 -10.55 -9.04
N LYS A 37 7.68 -11.51 -9.96
CA LYS A 37 8.78 -12.02 -10.78
C LYS A 37 9.40 -10.94 -11.67
N GLU A 38 8.56 -10.09 -12.27
CA GLU A 38 9.00 -8.95 -13.12
C GLU A 38 9.80 -7.94 -12.29
N LEU A 39 9.25 -7.49 -11.16
CA LEU A 39 9.90 -6.50 -10.29
C LEU A 39 11.22 -7.00 -9.70
N ASN A 40 11.33 -8.29 -9.35
CA ASN A 40 12.58 -8.89 -8.92
C ASN A 40 13.64 -8.94 -10.03
N LYS A 41 13.24 -8.94 -11.30
CA LYS A 41 14.13 -8.78 -12.46
C LYS A 41 14.37 -7.30 -12.81
N ARG A 42 13.81 -6.36 -12.04
CA ARG A 42 13.86 -4.90 -12.29
C ARG A 42 13.19 -4.53 -13.62
N VAL A 43 12.09 -5.17 -13.92
CA VAL A 43 11.25 -4.90 -15.08
C VAL A 43 9.91 -4.37 -14.58
N ASP A 44 9.48 -3.26 -15.14
CA ASP A 44 8.17 -2.68 -14.90
C ASP A 44 7.36 -2.70 -16.18
N HIS A 45 6.32 -3.57 -16.26
CA HIS A 45 5.47 -3.68 -17.44
C HIS A 45 4.61 -2.43 -17.70
N ASN A 46 4.44 -1.57 -16.68
CA ASN A 46 3.77 -0.28 -16.87
C ASN A 46 4.67 0.75 -17.57
N ASN A 47 5.97 0.44 -17.75
CA ASN A 47 6.97 1.30 -18.37
C ASN A 47 7.21 2.67 -17.70
N GLU A 48 6.81 2.82 -16.42
CA GLU A 48 7.04 4.05 -15.65
C GLU A 48 8.44 4.10 -15.04
N PHE A 49 9.05 2.93 -14.77
CA PHE A 49 10.36 2.81 -14.12
C PHE A 49 11.33 2.01 -14.96
N LYS A 50 12.53 2.58 -15.14
CA LYS A 50 13.66 1.91 -15.79
C LYS A 50 14.45 1.07 -14.79
N ARG A 51 15.26 0.13 -15.28
CA ARG A 51 16.09 -0.75 -14.45
C ARG A 51 16.93 0.01 -13.39
N ASN A 52 17.42 1.19 -13.75
CA ASN A 52 18.23 2.02 -12.86
C ASN A 52 17.45 2.58 -11.67
N ASP A 53 16.14 2.75 -11.78
CA ASP A 53 15.30 3.26 -10.70
C ASP A 53 15.18 2.30 -9.52
N PHE A 54 15.48 1.01 -9.75
CA PHE A 54 15.50 -0.03 -8.73
C PHE A 54 16.85 -0.16 -8.01
N ILE A 55 17.90 0.53 -8.47
CA ILE A 55 19.24 0.42 -7.87
C ILE A 55 19.29 1.20 -6.55
N LYS A 56 20.09 0.69 -5.60
CA LYS A 56 20.29 1.28 -4.26
C LYS A 56 18.99 1.45 -3.44
N LYS A 57 17.97 0.61 -3.70
CA LYS A 57 16.72 0.60 -2.94
C LYS A 57 16.75 -0.47 -1.85
N LYS A 58 16.24 -0.12 -0.67
CA LYS A 58 16.08 -1.05 0.47
C LYS A 58 14.72 -1.75 0.39
N ILE A 59 14.42 -2.38 -0.75
CA ILE A 59 13.11 -2.99 -1.03
C ILE A 59 13.23 -4.48 -1.32
N LYS A 60 12.28 -5.26 -0.77
CA LYS A 60 12.05 -6.66 -1.08
C LYS A 60 10.67 -6.80 -1.72
N PHE A 61 10.57 -7.33 -2.93
CA PHE A 61 9.30 -7.65 -3.56
C PHE A 61 8.90 -9.09 -3.24
N THR A 62 7.65 -9.29 -2.82
CA THR A 62 7.15 -10.60 -2.37
C THR A 62 5.65 -10.74 -2.54
N ASN A 63 5.19 -11.98 -2.73
CA ASN A 63 3.79 -12.39 -2.62
C ASN A 63 3.53 -13.26 -1.36
N LYS A 64 4.53 -13.44 -0.52
CA LYS A 64 4.43 -14.24 0.70
C LYS A 64 3.89 -13.38 1.84
N LYS A 65 2.67 -13.67 2.29
CA LYS A 65 1.99 -12.94 3.38
C LYS A 65 2.83 -12.84 4.66
N LYS A 66 3.58 -13.90 5.00
CA LYS A 66 4.46 -13.92 6.19
C LYS A 66 5.53 -12.83 6.22
N ASP A 67 5.94 -12.33 5.05
CA ASP A 67 6.96 -11.28 4.98
C ASP A 67 6.45 -9.93 5.52
N LEU A 68 5.12 -9.77 5.71
CA LEU A 68 4.50 -8.56 6.26
C LEU A 68 4.67 -8.46 7.79
N ALA A 69 4.94 -9.56 8.47
CA ALA A 69 4.92 -9.67 9.94
C ALA A 69 5.80 -8.65 10.68
N ASP A 70 6.93 -8.25 10.09
CA ASP A 70 7.85 -7.31 10.72
C ASP A 70 7.59 -5.83 10.35
N SER A 71 6.53 -5.54 9.62
CA SER A 71 6.21 -4.17 9.22
C SER A 71 5.58 -3.40 10.38
N ASN A 72 5.76 -2.08 10.36
CA ASN A 72 5.15 -1.14 11.32
C ASN A 72 4.20 -0.17 10.62
N ILE A 73 4.38 0.01 9.31
CA ILE A 73 3.54 0.88 8.50
C ILE A 73 3.08 0.06 7.30
N TYR A 74 1.78 0.03 7.08
CA TYR A 74 1.14 -0.65 5.95
C TYR A 74 0.46 0.39 5.06
N ILE A 75 0.82 0.44 3.78
CA ILE A 75 0.24 1.37 2.80
C ILE A 75 -0.54 0.55 1.79
N ILE A 76 -1.84 0.78 1.70
CA ILE A 76 -2.75 0.04 0.83
C ILE A 76 -2.96 0.85 -0.45
N CYS A 77 -2.44 0.34 -1.57
CA CYS A 77 -2.48 0.95 -2.90
C CYS A 77 -3.15 0.01 -3.93
N VAL A 78 -4.15 -0.73 -3.51
CA VAL A 78 -4.86 -1.67 -4.38
C VAL A 78 -5.95 -0.96 -5.19
N PRO A 79 -6.32 -1.49 -6.39
CA PRO A 79 -7.37 -0.88 -7.20
C PRO A 79 -8.75 -0.98 -6.52
N THR A 80 -9.61 0.00 -6.83
CA THR A 80 -11.02 0.06 -6.42
C THR A 80 -11.89 0.18 -7.68
N PRO A 81 -12.03 -0.90 -8.48
CA PRO A 81 -12.81 -0.86 -9.70
C PRO A 81 -14.29 -0.63 -9.42
N ILE A 82 -15.01 -0.19 -10.43
CA ILE A 82 -16.45 0.00 -10.34
C ILE A 82 -17.17 -1.29 -10.77
N LYS A 83 -18.10 -1.75 -9.95
CA LYS A 83 -19.02 -2.85 -10.26
C LYS A 83 -20.21 -2.37 -11.10
N ILE A 84 -20.98 -3.33 -11.62
CA ILE A 84 -22.28 -3.07 -12.22
C ILE A 84 -23.15 -2.26 -11.24
N GLY A 85 -23.77 -1.18 -11.70
CA GLY A 85 -24.51 -0.25 -10.85
C GLY A 85 -23.69 0.88 -10.26
N ASN A 86 -22.49 1.15 -10.78
CA ASN A 86 -21.58 2.24 -10.37
C ASN A 86 -21.16 2.17 -8.89
N LEU A 87 -21.20 1.00 -8.28
CA LEU A 87 -20.75 0.80 -6.90
C LEU A 87 -19.26 0.47 -6.87
N PRO A 88 -18.42 1.10 -6.00
CA PRO A 88 -17.03 0.75 -5.83
C PRO A 88 -16.85 -0.68 -5.33
N ASP A 89 -15.93 -1.43 -5.95
CA ASP A 89 -15.52 -2.73 -5.45
C ASP A 89 -14.43 -2.60 -4.40
N LEU A 90 -14.80 -2.79 -3.16
CA LEU A 90 -13.87 -2.72 -2.02
C LEU A 90 -13.20 -4.07 -1.70
N SER A 91 -13.45 -5.13 -2.46
CA SER A 91 -12.95 -6.49 -2.16
C SER A 91 -11.42 -6.56 -2.09
N HIS A 92 -10.71 -5.79 -2.93
CA HIS A 92 -9.24 -5.75 -2.88
C HIS A 92 -8.72 -5.09 -1.59
N ILE A 93 -9.40 -4.04 -1.09
CA ILE A 93 -9.05 -3.42 0.19
C ILE A 93 -9.36 -4.39 1.31
N GLU A 94 -10.54 -5.02 1.32
CA GLU A 94 -10.95 -6.00 2.32
C GLU A 94 -9.96 -7.16 2.43
N ASN A 95 -9.50 -7.70 1.29
CA ASN A 95 -8.47 -8.71 1.24
C ASN A 95 -7.14 -8.22 1.83
N SER A 96 -6.72 -7.00 1.51
CA SER A 96 -5.49 -6.40 2.06
C SER A 96 -5.57 -6.23 3.57
N VAL A 97 -6.68 -5.68 4.07
CA VAL A 97 -6.95 -5.50 5.50
C VAL A 97 -7.03 -6.84 6.23
N SER A 98 -7.64 -7.86 5.61
CA SER A 98 -7.68 -9.22 6.15
C SER A 98 -6.29 -9.87 6.24
N ILE A 99 -5.38 -9.56 5.32
CA ILE A 99 -3.99 -10.00 5.42
C ILE A 99 -3.30 -9.27 6.57
N ILE A 100 -3.42 -7.94 6.65
CA ILE A 100 -2.80 -7.10 7.68
C ILE A 100 -3.27 -7.50 9.07
N SER A 101 -4.56 -7.83 9.26
CA SER A 101 -5.14 -8.18 10.56
C SER A 101 -4.44 -9.34 11.27
N LYS A 102 -3.71 -10.17 10.55
CA LYS A 102 -2.93 -11.30 11.09
C LYS A 102 -1.55 -10.90 11.64
N TYR A 103 -1.08 -9.71 11.30
CA TYR A 103 0.29 -9.26 11.57
C TYR A 103 0.34 -7.92 12.30
N ILE A 104 -0.77 -7.20 12.39
CA ILE A 104 -0.86 -5.90 13.04
C ILE A 104 -0.52 -5.99 14.52
N LYS A 105 0.21 -5.01 15.03
CA LYS A 105 0.69 -4.91 16.41
C LYS A 105 0.39 -3.54 16.98
N VAL A 106 0.51 -3.41 18.28
CA VAL A 106 0.42 -2.11 18.96
C VAL A 106 1.50 -1.16 18.41
N GLY A 107 1.06 0.04 18.08
CA GLY A 107 1.88 1.11 17.48
C GLY A 107 1.95 1.09 15.95
N ASP A 108 1.31 0.14 15.27
CA ASP A 108 1.32 0.07 13.81
C ASP A 108 0.39 1.14 13.19
N ILE A 109 0.75 1.56 11.97
CA ILE A 109 0.01 2.55 11.19
C ILE A 109 -0.44 1.93 9.87
N ILE A 110 -1.71 2.11 9.54
CA ILE A 110 -2.29 1.67 8.27
C ILE A 110 -2.72 2.90 7.48
N ILE A 111 -2.21 3.05 6.27
CA ILE A 111 -2.51 4.17 5.38
C ILE A 111 -3.28 3.65 4.17
N LEU A 112 -4.49 4.15 3.97
CA LEU A 112 -5.31 3.84 2.80
C LEU A 112 -5.05 4.91 1.72
N GLU A 113 -4.31 4.53 0.68
CA GLU A 113 -4.02 5.37 -0.50
C GLU A 113 -5.05 5.15 -1.61
N SER A 114 -5.72 3.98 -1.63
CA SER A 114 -6.75 3.67 -2.61
C SER A 114 -7.89 4.68 -2.53
N THR A 115 -8.40 5.12 -3.67
CA THR A 115 -9.54 6.06 -3.74
C THR A 115 -10.81 5.40 -3.23
N VAL A 116 -11.43 6.01 -2.22
CA VAL A 116 -12.65 5.51 -1.58
C VAL A 116 -13.59 6.67 -1.23
N TYR A 117 -14.84 6.35 -0.97
CA TYR A 117 -15.83 7.30 -0.47
C TYR A 117 -15.75 7.45 1.07
N PRO A 118 -16.33 8.54 1.64
CA PRO A 118 -16.34 8.75 3.10
C PRO A 118 -16.97 7.58 3.86
N GLY A 119 -16.39 7.24 5.03
CA GLY A 119 -16.82 6.12 5.88
C GLY A 119 -16.12 4.80 5.62
N VAL A 120 -15.37 4.66 4.51
CA VAL A 120 -14.66 3.40 4.19
C VAL A 120 -13.48 3.17 5.12
N THR A 121 -12.76 4.22 5.50
CA THR A 121 -11.63 4.13 6.43
C THR A 121 -12.09 3.61 7.78
N GLU A 122 -13.18 4.19 8.31
CA GLU A 122 -13.79 3.79 9.58
C GLU A 122 -14.33 2.37 9.54
N LYS A 123 -14.96 1.97 8.42
CA LYS A 123 -15.41 0.59 8.19
C LYS A 123 -14.24 -0.40 8.32
N PHE A 124 -13.12 -0.13 7.69
CA PHE A 124 -11.96 -1.03 7.73
C PHE A 124 -11.18 -0.94 9.04
N ALA A 125 -11.16 0.21 9.72
CA ALA A 125 -10.66 0.30 11.07
C ALA A 125 -11.44 -0.61 12.00
N LYS A 126 -12.78 -0.58 11.94
CA LYS A 126 -13.66 -1.48 12.70
C LYS A 126 -13.45 -2.96 12.37
N PHE A 127 -13.22 -3.27 11.09
CA PHE A 127 -12.89 -4.62 10.65
C PHE A 127 -11.58 -5.10 11.30
N LEU A 128 -10.54 -4.26 11.31
CA LEU A 128 -9.26 -4.56 11.96
C LEU A 128 -9.42 -4.78 13.46
N GLU A 129 -10.19 -3.92 14.16
CA GLU A 129 -10.49 -4.09 15.58
C GLU A 129 -11.10 -5.47 15.86
N ASN A 130 -12.13 -5.84 15.08
CA ASN A 130 -12.84 -7.10 15.27
C ASN A 130 -11.95 -8.34 15.00
N LYS A 131 -10.98 -8.23 14.09
CA LYS A 131 -10.10 -9.34 13.71
C LYS A 131 -8.86 -9.47 14.58
N SER A 132 -8.31 -8.35 15.04
CA SER A 132 -7.06 -8.33 15.80
C SER A 132 -7.25 -8.23 17.32
N GLY A 133 -8.41 -7.76 17.77
CA GLY A 133 -8.66 -7.42 19.18
C GLY A 133 -8.06 -6.07 19.61
N LEU A 134 -7.29 -5.41 18.75
CA LEU A 134 -6.70 -4.11 18.98
C LEU A 134 -7.72 -2.98 18.73
N LYS A 135 -7.49 -1.78 19.29
CA LYS A 135 -8.36 -0.63 19.14
C LYS A 135 -7.73 0.45 18.28
N ASN A 136 -8.49 0.93 17.28
CA ASN A 136 -8.08 2.08 16.47
C ASN A 136 -7.96 3.34 17.33
N ASN A 137 -7.03 4.22 16.98
CA ASN A 137 -6.69 5.46 17.72
C ASN A 137 -6.17 5.24 19.16
N LYS A 138 -5.87 3.99 19.52
CA LYS A 138 -5.27 3.63 20.80
C LYS A 138 -4.10 2.68 20.60
N ASP A 139 -4.37 1.51 20.04
CA ASP A 139 -3.38 0.44 19.84
C ASP A 139 -2.77 0.49 18.44
N PHE A 140 -3.53 0.89 17.43
CA PHE A 140 -3.07 1.14 16.08
C PHE A 140 -3.75 2.39 15.50
N PHE A 141 -3.26 2.86 14.36
CA PHE A 141 -3.78 4.07 13.72
C PHE A 141 -4.08 3.78 12.25
N MET A 142 -5.34 4.00 11.83
CA MET A 142 -5.72 3.91 10.43
C MET A 142 -6.08 5.29 9.91
N CYS A 143 -5.44 5.69 8.80
CA CYS A 143 -5.66 6.99 8.18
C CYS A 143 -5.88 6.85 6.66
N PHE A 144 -6.50 7.88 6.08
CA PHE A 144 -6.72 8.04 4.67
C PHE A 144 -5.74 9.05 4.08
N SER A 145 -5.10 8.70 2.97
CA SER A 145 -4.20 9.59 2.26
C SER A 145 -4.29 9.32 0.76
N PRO A 146 -5.29 9.87 0.07
CA PRO A 146 -5.55 9.55 -1.33
C PRO A 146 -4.37 9.96 -2.23
N GLU A 147 -4.17 9.17 -3.29
CA GLU A 147 -3.23 9.52 -4.35
C GLU A 147 -3.68 10.79 -5.07
N ARG A 148 -2.69 11.65 -5.39
CA ARG A 148 -2.90 12.95 -6.05
C ARG A 148 -2.07 13.12 -7.32
N ILE A 149 -1.41 12.07 -7.79
CA ILE A 149 -0.64 12.04 -9.03
C ILE A 149 -1.48 11.36 -10.10
N ASN A 150 -1.68 12.04 -11.23
CA ASN A 150 -2.27 11.40 -12.39
C ASN A 150 -1.20 10.53 -13.07
N PRO A 151 -1.50 9.26 -13.40
CA PRO A 151 -0.61 8.43 -14.21
C PRO A 151 -0.22 9.16 -15.50
N GLY A 152 1.09 9.18 -15.82
CA GLY A 152 1.61 9.87 -17.01
C GLY A 152 1.89 11.36 -16.85
N ASP A 153 1.55 12.00 -15.72
CA ASP A 153 1.92 13.39 -15.44
C ASP A 153 3.36 13.48 -14.89
N ASN A 154 4.29 13.77 -15.78
CA ASN A 154 5.71 13.93 -15.41
C ASN A 154 6.02 15.24 -14.66
N SER A 155 5.10 16.20 -14.59
CA SER A 155 5.28 17.49 -13.91
C SER A 155 5.13 17.38 -12.39
N LYS A 156 4.36 16.43 -11.93
CA LYS A 156 4.09 16.17 -10.51
C LYS A 156 4.71 14.84 -10.09
N ASN A 157 5.45 14.85 -9.01
CA ASN A 157 6.02 13.65 -8.41
C ASN A 157 5.80 13.67 -6.89
N LEU A 158 5.97 12.50 -6.25
CA LEU A 158 5.76 12.34 -4.80
C LEU A 158 6.56 13.30 -3.92
N LYS A 159 7.58 13.98 -4.44
CA LYS A 159 8.37 14.97 -3.68
C LYS A 159 7.76 16.36 -3.69
N ASN A 160 6.96 16.67 -4.71
CA ASN A 160 6.45 18.03 -4.98
C ASN A 160 4.94 18.15 -4.70
N ILE A 161 4.32 17.11 -4.15
CA ILE A 161 2.89 17.09 -3.86
C ILE A 161 2.67 17.14 -2.36
N ASN A 162 1.79 18.06 -1.94
CA ASN A 162 1.28 18.07 -0.57
C ASN A 162 0.32 16.91 -0.38
N LYS A 163 0.67 15.96 0.48
CA LYS A 163 -0.21 14.85 0.88
C LYS A 163 -1.11 15.29 2.04
N ILE A 164 -2.36 14.88 1.98
CA ILE A 164 -3.33 15.05 3.07
C ILE A 164 -3.40 13.72 3.81
N PHE A 165 -3.42 13.80 5.12
CA PHE A 165 -3.66 12.66 6.01
C PHE A 165 -4.88 12.99 6.88
N ALA A 166 -5.89 12.11 6.87
CA ALA A 166 -7.12 12.22 7.66
C ALA A 166 -7.42 10.91 8.39
#